data_f9f24cad6f6ddf1ead8808e7904d0369
#
_entry.id   f9f24cad6f6ddf1ead8808e7904d0369
#
_cell.length_a   1.000
_cell.length_b   1.000
_cell.length_c   1.000
_cell.angle_alpha   90.00
_cell.angle_beta   90.00
_cell.angle_gamma   90.00
#
_symmetry.space_group_name_H-M   'P 1'
#
loop_
_entity.id
_entity.type
_entity.pdbx_description
1 polymer ?
#
loop_
_entity_poly.entity_id
_entity_poly.type
_entity_poly.pdbx_seq_one_letter_code
_entity_poly.pdbx_strand_id
1 'polypeptide(L)'
;MPFTNIFKNCFHYWVLAGVFIAYFTYSPYSGAAVEKYPLLTYAGLALFTTGELFNLYTHIVLMNLRRPGTTERNIPCGFSFNWVTCPNYMWEIIAWIGIVLVTRNFATLIFAVVGTVQMWIWAGKKEKNYRKEFGDKYKKKRSVLLPGLA
;
A
#
# COMPACT_ATOMS: atom_id res chain seq x y z
N MET A 1 -9.05 14.75 -10.95
CA MET A 1 -9.59 14.03 -9.78
C MET A 1 -10.93 14.63 -9.41
N PRO A 2 -12.03 13.88 -9.21
CA PRO A 2 -13.31 14.45 -8.82
C PRO A 2 -13.19 15.16 -7.47
N PHE A 3 -13.83 16.35 -7.35
CA PHE A 3 -13.78 17.18 -6.13
C PHE A 3 -14.21 16.41 -4.87
N THR A 4 -15.19 15.52 -5.01
CA THR A 4 -15.68 14.66 -3.92
C THR A 4 -14.61 13.73 -3.31
N ASN A 5 -13.57 13.37 -4.08
CA ASN A 5 -12.50 12.52 -3.57
C ASN A 5 -11.56 13.26 -2.61
N ILE A 6 -11.53 14.59 -2.65
CA ILE A 6 -10.76 15.40 -1.70
C ILE A 6 -11.26 15.16 -0.28
N PHE A 7 -12.58 15.20 -0.06
CA PHE A 7 -13.18 14.96 1.26
C PHE A 7 -12.86 13.56 1.81
N LYS A 8 -12.93 12.54 0.95
CA LYS A 8 -12.57 11.16 1.35
C LYS A 8 -11.09 11.07 1.77
N ASN A 9 -10.21 11.68 0.99
CA ASN A 9 -8.78 11.66 1.28
C ASN A 9 -8.46 12.48 2.54
N CYS A 10 -9.06 13.66 2.70
CA CYS A 10 -8.88 14.45 3.91
C CYS A 10 -9.38 13.70 5.15
N PHE A 11 -10.55 13.07 5.08
CA PHE A 11 -11.05 12.24 6.19
C PHE A 11 -10.09 11.10 6.52
N HIS A 12 -9.63 10.36 5.50
CA HIS A 12 -8.71 9.23 5.70
C HIS A 12 -7.40 9.67 6.35
N TYR A 13 -6.74 10.69 5.80
CA TYR A 13 -5.43 11.11 6.29
C TYR A 13 -5.49 11.99 7.54
N TRP A 14 -6.45 12.89 7.65
CA TRP A 14 -6.49 13.83 8.77
C TRP A 14 -7.21 13.24 9.99
N VAL A 15 -8.35 12.58 9.77
CA VAL A 15 -9.12 12.02 10.88
C VAL A 15 -8.59 10.67 11.30
N LEU A 16 -8.51 9.69 10.38
CA LEU A 16 -8.08 8.34 10.74
C LEU A 16 -6.59 8.25 11.06
N ALA A 17 -5.71 8.91 10.28
CA ALA A 17 -4.28 8.91 10.60
C ALA A 17 -3.91 10.03 11.58
N GLY A 18 -4.17 11.29 11.23
CA GLY A 18 -3.72 12.44 12.01
C GLY A 18 -4.27 12.46 13.43
N VAL A 19 -5.60 12.42 13.58
CA VAL A 19 -6.21 12.50 14.91
C VAL A 19 -6.24 11.14 15.58
N PHE A 20 -6.79 10.12 14.93
CA PHE A 20 -7.10 8.86 15.59
C PHE A 20 -5.83 8.05 15.93
N ILE A 21 -4.90 7.86 14.98
CA ILE A 21 -3.64 7.16 15.27
C ILE A 21 -2.81 7.97 16.28
N ALA A 22 -2.66 9.29 16.06
CA ALA A 22 -1.87 10.13 16.96
C ALA A 22 -2.41 10.12 18.40
N TYR A 23 -3.72 10.25 18.58
CA TYR A 23 -4.34 10.20 19.89
C TYR A 23 -3.99 8.91 20.64
N PHE A 24 -4.17 7.74 19.99
CA PHE A 24 -3.88 6.47 20.65
C PHE A 24 -2.40 6.16 20.80
N THR A 25 -1.54 6.70 19.93
CA THR A 25 -0.09 6.48 19.99
C THR A 25 0.58 7.33 21.05
N TYR A 26 0.16 8.59 21.19
CA TYR A 26 0.75 9.56 22.13
C TYR A 26 -0.04 9.72 23.41
N SER A 27 -1.09 8.95 23.61
CA SER A 27 -1.84 8.95 24.87
C SER A 27 -0.94 8.52 26.04
N PRO A 28 -1.03 9.17 27.20
CA PRO A 28 -0.34 8.73 28.41
C PRO A 28 -0.68 7.29 28.83
N TYR A 29 -1.81 6.78 28.36
CA TYR A 29 -2.27 5.40 28.61
C TYR A 29 -1.75 4.38 27.59
N SER A 30 -1.09 4.82 26.53
CA SER A 30 -0.45 3.93 25.55
C SER A 30 0.89 3.40 26.11
N GLY A 31 0.83 2.70 27.24
CA GLY A 31 2.02 2.24 27.92
C GLY A 31 2.99 1.47 27.00
N ALA A 32 4.23 1.48 27.39
CA ALA A 32 5.46 0.90 26.83
C ALA A 32 5.36 -0.49 26.15
N ALA A 33 4.45 -0.65 25.18
CA ALA A 33 4.31 -1.90 24.43
C ALA A 33 5.59 -2.26 23.66
N VAL A 34 6.39 -1.25 23.30
CA VAL A 34 7.68 -1.42 22.62
C VAL A 34 8.66 -2.17 23.50
N GLU A 35 8.76 -1.84 24.79
CA GLU A 35 9.69 -2.48 25.71
C GLU A 35 9.29 -3.93 26.05
N LYS A 36 7.99 -4.23 26.07
CA LYS A 36 7.49 -5.56 26.43
C LYS A 36 7.76 -6.63 25.39
N TYR A 37 7.82 -6.26 24.11
CA TYR A 37 7.99 -7.22 22.99
C TYR A 37 8.99 -6.71 21.95
N PRO A 38 10.28 -6.64 22.26
CA PRO A 38 11.30 -6.07 21.38
C PRO A 38 11.40 -6.81 20.04
N LEU A 39 11.26 -8.13 20.04
CA LEU A 39 11.32 -8.94 18.81
C LEU A 39 10.24 -8.51 17.77
N LEU A 40 9.00 -8.25 18.23
CA LEU A 40 7.94 -7.78 17.34
C LEU A 40 8.23 -6.39 16.82
N THR A 41 8.85 -5.53 17.63
CA THR A 41 9.27 -4.20 17.21
C THR A 41 10.32 -4.27 16.11
N TYR A 42 11.38 -5.09 16.27
CA TYR A 42 12.40 -5.27 15.25
C TYR A 42 11.84 -5.90 13.98
N ALA A 43 10.99 -6.92 14.10
CA ALA A 43 10.30 -7.51 12.96
C ALA A 43 9.42 -6.48 12.22
N GLY A 44 8.70 -5.65 12.97
CA GLY A 44 7.89 -4.57 12.41
C GLY A 44 8.72 -3.53 11.67
N LEU A 45 9.85 -3.10 12.25
CA LEU A 45 10.79 -2.18 11.60
C LEU A 45 11.38 -2.77 10.32
N ALA A 46 11.75 -4.06 10.33
CA ALA A 46 12.26 -4.73 9.14
C ALA A 46 11.21 -4.79 8.02
N LEU A 47 9.95 -5.14 8.36
CA LEU A 47 8.85 -5.15 7.39
C LEU A 47 8.55 -3.75 6.86
N PHE A 48 8.51 -2.74 7.73
CA PHE A 48 8.30 -1.36 7.33
C PHE A 48 9.38 -0.90 6.35
N THR A 49 10.66 -1.03 6.73
CA THR A 49 11.77 -0.61 5.89
C THR A 49 11.79 -1.33 4.55
N THR A 50 11.56 -2.65 4.54
CA THR A 50 11.49 -3.44 3.32
C THR A 50 10.32 -3.00 2.45
N GLY A 51 9.14 -2.82 3.04
CA GLY A 51 7.94 -2.36 2.35
C GLY A 51 8.15 -1.00 1.69
N GLU A 52 8.69 -0.01 2.41
CA GLU A 52 8.95 1.33 1.88
C GLU A 52 9.99 1.33 0.76
N LEU A 53 11.09 0.58 0.91
CA LEU A 53 12.13 0.52 -0.13
C LEU A 53 11.60 -0.10 -1.42
N PHE A 54 10.84 -1.18 -1.34
CA PHE A 54 10.28 -1.80 -2.53
C PHE A 54 9.07 -1.04 -3.07
N ASN A 55 8.31 -0.33 -2.24
CA ASN A 55 7.28 0.60 -2.68
C ASN A 55 7.93 1.72 -3.52
N LEU A 56 8.98 2.37 -3.01
CA LEU A 56 9.75 3.37 -3.75
C LEU A 56 10.28 2.82 -5.07
N TYR A 57 10.90 1.63 -5.07
CA TYR A 57 11.40 0.99 -6.28
C TYR A 57 10.29 0.80 -7.32
N THR A 58 9.13 0.28 -6.92
CA THR A 58 8.01 0.09 -7.84
C THR A 58 7.46 1.39 -8.39
N HIS A 59 7.45 2.47 -7.61
CA HIS A 59 7.08 3.81 -8.08
C HIS A 59 8.10 4.37 -9.10
N ILE A 60 9.40 4.15 -8.88
CA ILE A 60 10.43 4.53 -9.87
C ILE A 60 10.23 3.77 -11.19
N VAL A 61 9.94 2.46 -11.13
CA VAL A 61 9.62 1.69 -12.34
C VAL A 61 8.40 2.26 -13.07
N LEU A 62 7.32 2.58 -12.34
CA LEU A 62 6.11 3.17 -12.92
C LEU A 62 6.34 4.56 -13.50
N MET A 63 7.20 5.36 -12.89
CA MET A 63 7.58 6.68 -13.38
C MET A 63 8.34 6.57 -14.72
N ASN A 64 9.31 5.66 -14.78
CA ASN A 64 10.14 5.46 -15.96
C ASN A 64 9.41 4.73 -17.11
N LEU A 65 8.22 4.19 -16.85
CA LEU A 65 7.42 3.50 -17.85
C LEU A 65 6.87 4.45 -18.93
N ARG A 66 6.72 5.73 -18.61
CA ARG A 66 6.22 6.77 -19.51
C ARG A 66 7.38 7.49 -20.17
N ARG A 67 7.38 7.53 -21.50
CA ARG A 67 8.32 8.39 -22.24
C ARG A 67 7.95 9.86 -22.01
N PRO A 68 8.93 10.75 -21.77
CA PRO A 68 8.67 12.18 -21.64
C PRO A 68 7.89 12.71 -22.86
N GLY A 69 6.82 13.49 -22.61
CA GLY A 69 6.01 14.09 -23.67
C GLY A 69 4.98 13.16 -24.33
N THR A 70 4.84 11.90 -23.90
CA THR A 70 3.82 10.98 -24.44
C THR A 70 2.76 10.62 -23.42
N THR A 71 1.55 10.34 -23.90
CA THR A 71 0.44 9.79 -23.11
C THR A 71 0.34 8.27 -23.22
N GLU A 72 1.27 7.65 -23.95
CA GLU A 72 1.29 6.20 -24.15
C GLU A 72 1.49 5.47 -22.82
N ARG A 73 0.68 4.44 -22.63
CA ARG A 73 0.79 3.55 -21.48
C ARG A 73 1.48 2.26 -21.92
N ASN A 74 2.41 1.80 -21.10
CA ASN A 74 3.08 0.52 -21.29
C ASN A 74 2.73 -0.43 -20.14
N ILE A 75 2.83 -1.74 -20.40
CA ILE A 75 2.63 -2.77 -19.38
C ILE A 75 3.86 -2.81 -18.49
N PRO A 76 3.74 -2.55 -17.18
CA PRO A 76 4.88 -2.67 -16.28
C PRO A 76 5.32 -4.12 -16.17
N CYS A 77 6.63 -4.36 -16.24
CA CYS A 77 7.26 -5.67 -16.20
C CYS A 77 8.45 -5.67 -15.25
N GLY A 78 8.88 -6.87 -14.86
CA GLY A 78 10.05 -7.07 -14.01
C GLY A 78 9.72 -7.14 -12.53
N PHE A 79 10.64 -7.70 -11.74
CA PHE A 79 10.53 -7.88 -10.30
C PHE A 79 9.10 -8.25 -9.83
N SER A 80 8.57 -7.58 -8.82
CA SER A 80 7.25 -7.85 -8.25
C SER A 80 6.06 -7.60 -9.20
N PHE A 81 6.26 -6.88 -10.34
CA PHE A 81 5.25 -6.77 -11.39
C PHE A 81 4.97 -8.11 -12.10
N ASN A 82 5.86 -9.08 -11.98
CA ASN A 82 5.61 -10.43 -12.48
C ASN A 82 4.70 -11.25 -11.57
N TRP A 83 4.55 -10.85 -10.32
CA TRP A 83 3.74 -11.56 -9.31
C TRP A 83 2.34 -10.97 -9.19
N VAL A 84 2.24 -9.64 -9.16
CA VAL A 84 0.98 -8.93 -8.94
C VAL A 84 0.85 -7.74 -9.88
N THR A 85 -0.39 -7.31 -10.12
CA THR A 85 -0.69 -6.16 -10.98
C THR A 85 -0.29 -4.83 -10.33
N CYS A 86 -0.45 -4.73 -9.01
CA CYS A 86 -0.17 -3.52 -8.23
C CYS A 86 0.83 -3.79 -7.11
N PRO A 87 2.12 -4.06 -7.42
CA PRO A 87 3.11 -4.34 -6.39
C PRO A 87 3.39 -3.15 -5.46
N ASN A 88 3.19 -1.91 -5.90
CA ASN A 88 3.26 -0.75 -5.04
C ASN A 88 2.27 -0.84 -3.86
N TYR A 89 1.03 -1.28 -4.11
CA TYR A 89 0.06 -1.49 -3.04
C TYR A 89 0.42 -2.69 -2.15
N MET A 90 0.96 -3.76 -2.73
CA MET A 90 1.43 -4.92 -1.96
C MET A 90 2.51 -4.50 -0.96
N TRP A 91 3.51 -3.76 -1.40
CA TRP A 91 4.60 -3.30 -0.55
C TRP A 91 4.15 -2.28 0.49
N GLU A 92 3.19 -1.42 0.13
CA GLU A 92 2.56 -0.50 1.07
C GLU A 92 1.79 -1.24 2.18
N ILE A 93 1.08 -2.31 1.85
CA ILE A 93 0.43 -3.16 2.86
C ILE A 93 1.45 -3.80 3.78
N ILE A 94 2.57 -4.30 3.25
CA ILE A 94 3.67 -4.87 4.05
C ILE A 94 4.25 -3.81 5.00
N ALA A 95 4.46 -2.59 4.55
CA ALA A 95 4.89 -1.48 5.39
C ALA A 95 3.89 -1.19 6.52
N TRP A 96 2.58 -1.15 6.21
CA TRP A 96 1.54 -0.94 7.21
C TRP A 96 1.44 -2.09 8.22
N ILE A 97 1.64 -3.34 7.81
CA ILE A 97 1.77 -4.47 8.75
C ILE A 97 2.96 -4.23 9.70
N GLY A 98 4.08 -3.75 9.16
CA GLY A 98 5.24 -3.35 9.97
C GLY A 98 4.89 -2.30 11.02
N ILE A 99 4.17 -1.22 10.62
CA ILE A 99 3.74 -0.16 11.53
C ILE A 99 2.79 -0.71 12.62
N VAL A 100 1.86 -1.59 12.26
CA VAL A 100 0.95 -2.23 13.22
C VAL A 100 1.72 -3.05 14.25
N LEU A 101 2.76 -3.80 13.83
CA LEU A 101 3.61 -4.57 14.75
C LEU A 101 4.44 -3.67 15.69
N VAL A 102 4.89 -2.52 15.21
CA VAL A 102 5.62 -1.54 16.03
C VAL A 102 4.69 -0.87 17.03
N THR A 103 3.58 -0.33 16.55
CA THR A 103 2.68 0.48 17.38
C THR A 103 1.78 -0.36 18.28
N ARG A 104 1.42 -1.58 17.83
CA ARG A 104 0.46 -2.46 18.53
C ARG A 104 -0.82 -1.75 18.96
N ASN A 105 -1.24 -0.82 18.13
CA ASN A 105 -2.34 0.09 18.41
C ASN A 105 -3.54 -0.28 17.51
N PHE A 106 -4.71 -0.40 18.11
CA PHE A 106 -5.94 -0.74 17.41
C PHE A 106 -6.32 0.30 16.33
N ALA A 107 -6.05 1.59 16.59
CA ALA A 107 -6.29 2.64 15.60
C ALA A 107 -5.43 2.46 14.34
N THR A 108 -4.16 2.10 14.51
CA THR A 108 -3.25 1.79 13.39
C THR A 108 -3.73 0.57 12.60
N LEU A 109 -4.22 -0.45 13.30
CA LEU A 109 -4.78 -1.65 12.66
C LEU A 109 -6.02 -1.29 11.81
N ILE A 110 -6.96 -0.51 12.35
CA ILE A 110 -8.15 -0.06 11.60
C ILE A 110 -7.72 0.73 10.35
N PHE A 111 -6.79 1.67 10.49
CA PHE A 111 -6.29 2.44 9.36
C PHE A 111 -5.68 1.55 8.28
N ALA A 112 -4.83 0.60 8.67
CA ALA A 112 -4.20 -0.35 7.75
C ALA A 112 -5.24 -1.22 7.03
N VAL A 113 -6.27 -1.71 7.72
CA VAL A 113 -7.36 -2.49 7.12
C VAL A 113 -8.17 -1.66 6.13
N VAL A 114 -8.58 -0.45 6.51
CA VAL A 114 -9.34 0.46 5.62
C VAL A 114 -8.52 0.79 4.36
N GLY A 115 -7.24 1.12 4.52
CA GLY A 115 -6.31 1.38 3.42
C GLY A 115 -6.15 0.16 2.51
N THR A 116 -5.97 -1.03 3.08
CA THR A 116 -5.84 -2.30 2.34
C THR A 116 -7.08 -2.58 1.50
N VAL A 117 -8.28 -2.46 2.07
CA VAL A 117 -9.54 -2.65 1.33
C VAL A 117 -9.65 -1.66 0.16
N GLN A 118 -9.31 -0.39 0.40
CA GLN A 118 -9.34 0.62 -0.65
C GLN A 118 -8.31 0.34 -1.77
N MET A 119 -7.10 -0.07 -1.41
CA MET A 119 -6.07 -0.48 -2.37
C MET A 119 -6.49 -1.71 -3.17
N TRP A 120 -7.16 -2.67 -2.55
CA TRP A 120 -7.71 -3.84 -3.24
C TRP A 120 -8.73 -3.45 -4.32
N ILE A 121 -9.66 -2.56 -3.98
CA ILE A 121 -10.66 -2.04 -4.93
C ILE A 121 -9.97 -1.33 -6.10
N TRP A 122 -8.97 -0.51 -5.84
CA TRP A 122 -8.22 0.20 -6.88
C TRP A 122 -7.39 -0.74 -7.75
N ALA A 123 -6.75 -1.74 -7.16
CA ALA A 123 -5.99 -2.75 -7.88
C ALA A 123 -6.88 -3.54 -8.85
N GLY A 124 -8.07 -3.96 -8.40
CA GLY A 124 -9.05 -4.62 -9.26
C GLY A 124 -9.53 -3.77 -10.44
N LYS A 125 -9.74 -2.46 -10.20
CA LYS A 125 -10.06 -1.51 -11.29
C LYS A 125 -8.90 -1.37 -12.28
N LYS A 126 -7.67 -1.31 -11.77
CA LYS A 126 -6.47 -1.18 -12.61
C LYS A 126 -6.24 -2.42 -13.46
N GLU A 127 -6.45 -3.61 -12.89
CA GLU A 127 -6.40 -4.89 -13.60
C GLU A 127 -7.41 -4.92 -14.76
N LYS A 128 -8.67 -4.53 -14.51
CA LYS A 128 -9.71 -4.46 -15.55
C LYS A 128 -9.32 -3.48 -16.66
N ASN A 129 -8.74 -2.32 -16.30
CA ASN A 129 -8.30 -1.34 -17.27
C ASN A 129 -7.15 -1.86 -18.13
N TYR A 130 -6.17 -2.55 -17.55
CA TYR A 130 -5.06 -3.17 -18.31
C TYR A 130 -5.56 -4.22 -19.29
N ARG A 131 -6.50 -5.07 -18.89
CA ARG A 131 -7.13 -6.04 -19.79
C ARG A 131 -7.86 -5.38 -20.95
N LYS A 132 -8.59 -4.29 -20.68
CA LYS A 132 -9.31 -3.54 -21.73
C LYS A 132 -8.37 -2.83 -22.70
N GLU A 133 -7.27 -2.24 -22.18
CA GLU A 133 -6.34 -1.42 -22.96
C GLU A 133 -5.35 -2.27 -23.80
N PHE A 134 -4.85 -3.35 -23.21
CA PHE A 134 -3.79 -4.17 -23.83
C PHE A 134 -4.26 -5.51 -24.42
N GLY A 135 -5.48 -5.95 -24.11
CA GLY A 135 -6.05 -7.18 -24.64
C GLY A 135 -5.13 -8.40 -24.45
N ASP A 136 -4.85 -9.11 -25.53
CA ASP A 136 -4.03 -10.35 -25.53
C ASP A 136 -2.56 -10.12 -25.18
N LYS A 137 -2.08 -8.87 -25.28
CA LYS A 137 -0.71 -8.51 -24.86
C LYS A 137 -0.53 -8.55 -23.34
N TYR A 138 -1.63 -8.37 -22.58
CA TYR A 138 -1.62 -8.44 -21.14
C TYR A 138 -1.85 -9.87 -20.66
N LYS A 139 -0.78 -10.62 -20.45
CA LYS A 139 -0.86 -12.00 -19.99
C LYS A 139 -1.41 -12.07 -18.55
N LYS A 140 -2.55 -12.72 -18.39
CA LYS A 140 -3.21 -12.98 -17.11
C LYS A 140 -2.43 -14.04 -16.29
N LYS A 141 -1.27 -13.71 -15.78
CA LYS A 141 -0.49 -14.61 -14.91
C LYS A 141 -0.27 -14.06 -13.51
N ARG A 142 -0.87 -12.92 -13.21
CA ARG A 142 -0.61 -12.18 -11.98
C ARG A 142 -1.84 -12.20 -11.09
N SER A 143 -1.61 -12.34 -9.80
CA SER A 143 -2.62 -11.97 -8.81
C SER A 143 -2.81 -10.45 -8.83
N VAL A 144 -3.95 -9.97 -8.40
CA VAL A 144 -4.25 -8.53 -8.48
C VAL A 144 -3.40 -7.73 -7.48
N LEU A 145 -3.31 -8.21 -6.25
CA LEU A 145 -2.70 -7.48 -5.14
C LEU A 145 -1.73 -8.33 -4.32
N LEU A 146 -2.10 -9.54 -3.95
CA LEU A 146 -1.27 -10.44 -3.16
C LEU A 146 -1.00 -11.73 -3.95
N PRO A 147 0.25 -12.23 -3.98
CA PRO A 147 0.57 -13.46 -4.70
C PRO A 147 -0.29 -14.63 -4.20
N GLY A 148 -0.96 -15.32 -5.12
CA GLY A 148 -1.83 -16.45 -4.80
C GLY A 148 -3.23 -16.10 -4.30
N LEU A 149 -3.54 -14.84 -4.06
CA LEU A 149 -4.90 -14.34 -3.81
C LEU A 149 -5.37 -13.58 -5.04
N ALA A 150 -6.58 -13.91 -5.50
CA ALA A 150 -7.21 -13.47 -6.76
C ALA A 150 -7.05 -11.98 -7.11
#